data_d3dc813bdf948820d7aec11a961c4e7b
#
_entry.id   d3dc813bdf948820d7aec11a961c4e7b
#
_cell.length_a   1.000
_cell.length_b   1.000
_cell.length_c   1.000
_cell.angle_alpha   90.00
_cell.angle_beta   90.00
_cell.angle_gamma   90.00
#
_symmetry.space_group_name_H-M   'P 1'
#
loop_
_entity.id
_entity.type
_entity.pdbx_description
1 polymer ?
#
loop_
_entity_poly.entity_id
_entity_poly.type
_entity_poly.pdbx_seq_one_letter_code
_entity_poly.pdbx_strand_id
1 'polypeptide(L)'
;MAESLLAINHLTVAFNQNKVVDQISFEVFAGETFALVGESGSGKSLTALAVMRLLPNAATMRADSIQLGNDDILKIPEIDFCQFRGRRIGFIFQDPMSSLNPVMTIGAQIAEVLNIHFQLSAEQVKQQVLDLLAQVEIPNPETRINDYPHQLSGGQRQRVMIAMALAGKPDLLIADEPTTALDVTIQAQILALLKTIQQKTGMALWLISHDLALVSNIADRIAVMQQGKIVEMASTSQFFQQAKHPYSLKLLAALPRMESCLGKTINANQPLLKVEQFKVYYPIKKGLFQRVVGHVKAVDGVSFELRQGSTLALVGESGCGKTSLGKALLNLIPATAGSMWLNGADLTQLQGEALRQQRAEMQIIFQDPFAAMNPRMLVGEIIAEGLLALRPEISREQRQQIVADLLRQVDLPADAALRYPHEFSGGQRQRICIARALAVKPKLIICDEPTSALDVSVQAQIISLLKTLQQQQGLSYLLITHNLGVVAEMADQVAVMYQGKIVERGGVEQVLMSPQHDYTKTLLQAVPKLQA
;
A
#
# COMPACT_ATOMS: atom_id res chain seq x y z
N MET A 1 22.70 9.51 29.73
CA MET A 1 22.31 8.40 28.83
C MET A 1 20.79 8.33 28.85
N ALA A 2 20.14 8.22 27.72
CA ALA A 2 18.68 8.04 27.68
C ALA A 2 18.33 6.72 28.40
N GLU A 3 17.28 6.71 29.19
CA GLU A 3 16.81 5.53 29.92
C GLU A 3 16.14 4.55 28.94
N SER A 4 16.55 3.26 28.99
CA SER A 4 15.94 2.21 28.17
C SER A 4 14.52 1.93 28.68
N LEU A 5 13.52 2.16 27.82
CA LEU A 5 12.11 1.91 28.13
C LEU A 5 11.72 0.46 27.81
N LEU A 6 12.12 -0.04 26.63
CA LEU A 6 11.92 -1.44 26.24
C LEU A 6 13.28 -2.05 25.92
N ALA A 7 13.62 -3.18 26.54
CA ALA A 7 14.80 -3.97 26.20
C ALA A 7 14.40 -5.42 25.93
N ILE A 8 14.75 -5.91 24.75
CA ILE A 8 14.50 -7.28 24.30
C ILE A 8 15.84 -8.00 24.18
N ASN A 9 15.97 -9.16 24.82
CA ASN A 9 17.19 -9.97 24.85
C ASN A 9 16.93 -11.37 24.29
N HIS A 10 17.61 -11.71 23.20
CA HIS A 10 17.63 -13.00 22.52
C HIS A 10 16.23 -13.57 22.23
N LEU A 11 15.32 -12.72 21.74
CA LEU A 11 13.96 -13.14 21.37
C LEU A 11 14.00 -14.07 20.16
N THR A 12 13.38 -15.23 20.32
CA THR A 12 13.15 -16.23 19.26
C THR A 12 11.67 -16.55 19.17
N VAL A 13 11.10 -16.50 17.97
CA VAL A 13 9.74 -16.94 17.67
C VAL A 13 9.80 -18.00 16.58
N ALA A 14 9.16 -19.14 16.80
CA ALA A 14 9.17 -20.25 15.87
C ALA A 14 7.78 -20.85 15.66
N PHE A 15 7.52 -21.34 14.45
CA PHE A 15 6.39 -22.20 14.11
C PHE A 15 6.92 -23.59 13.82
N ASN A 16 6.59 -24.56 14.67
CA ASN A 16 7.21 -25.90 14.67
C ASN A 16 8.75 -25.77 14.77
N GLN A 17 9.48 -26.21 13.74
CA GLN A 17 10.95 -26.14 13.67
C GLN A 17 11.45 -24.90 12.92
N ASN A 18 10.55 -24.12 12.29
CA ASN A 18 10.94 -22.97 11.51
C ASN A 18 11.01 -21.70 12.39
N LYS A 19 12.21 -21.17 12.62
CA LYS A 19 12.42 -19.91 13.33
C LYS A 19 12.12 -18.75 12.40
N VAL A 20 11.10 -17.97 12.73
CA VAL A 20 10.73 -16.75 12.01
C VAL A 20 11.40 -15.51 12.61
N VAL A 21 11.68 -15.54 13.91
CA VAL A 21 12.53 -14.58 14.63
C VAL A 21 13.61 -15.40 15.33
N ASP A 22 14.89 -15.07 15.15
CA ASP A 22 16.03 -15.84 15.63
C ASP A 22 17.00 -14.99 16.43
N GLN A 23 16.90 -15.08 17.77
CA GLN A 23 17.81 -14.48 18.76
C GLN A 23 18.04 -12.98 18.57
N ILE A 24 16.98 -12.20 18.33
CA ILE A 24 17.11 -10.76 18.19
C ILE A 24 17.20 -10.05 19.55
N SER A 25 18.02 -9.01 19.60
CA SER A 25 18.15 -8.14 20.76
C SER A 25 18.19 -6.68 20.31
N PHE A 26 17.43 -5.81 20.98
CA PHE A 26 17.45 -4.37 20.77
C PHE A 26 16.76 -3.64 21.94
N GLU A 27 16.98 -2.33 21.98
CA GLU A 27 16.38 -1.44 22.97
C GLU A 27 15.64 -0.30 22.29
N VAL A 28 14.59 0.19 22.94
CA VAL A 28 13.88 1.43 22.61
C VAL A 28 13.96 2.37 23.81
N PHE A 29 14.41 3.60 23.60
CA PHE A 29 14.57 4.58 24.67
C PHE A 29 13.32 5.43 24.85
N ALA A 30 13.16 6.00 26.05
CA ALA A 30 12.04 6.90 26.33
C ALA A 30 12.10 8.13 25.40
N GLY A 31 10.95 8.50 24.82
CA GLY A 31 10.84 9.62 23.89
C GLY A 31 11.51 9.42 22.52
N GLU A 32 12.03 8.22 22.24
CA GLU A 32 12.66 7.87 20.94
C GLU A 32 11.61 7.40 19.93
N THR A 33 11.86 7.68 18.67
CA THR A 33 11.22 6.96 17.55
C THR A 33 12.19 5.92 16.99
N PHE A 34 11.98 4.66 17.35
CA PHE A 34 12.76 3.53 16.86
C PHE A 34 12.04 2.85 15.70
N ALA A 35 12.72 2.63 14.58
CA ALA A 35 12.13 1.96 13.42
C ALA A 35 12.72 0.55 13.22
N LEU A 36 11.86 -0.45 13.07
CA LEU A 36 12.22 -1.80 12.64
C LEU A 36 11.79 -1.99 11.19
N VAL A 37 12.76 -2.11 10.27
CA VAL A 37 12.52 -2.16 8.84
C VAL A 37 12.98 -3.48 8.22
N GLY A 38 12.46 -3.84 7.06
CA GLY A 38 12.81 -5.07 6.33
C GLY A 38 11.69 -5.51 5.41
N GLU A 39 11.95 -6.53 4.58
CA GLU A 39 10.95 -7.12 3.69
C GLU A 39 9.81 -7.81 4.45
N SER A 40 8.67 -8.03 3.78
CA SER A 40 7.55 -8.81 4.30
C SER A 40 7.99 -10.23 4.65
N GLY A 41 7.50 -10.75 5.75
CA GLY A 41 7.92 -12.07 6.24
C GLY A 41 9.29 -12.09 6.95
N SER A 42 9.99 -10.95 7.12
CA SER A 42 11.26 -10.91 7.88
C SER A 42 11.09 -11.12 9.40
N GLY A 43 9.85 -11.08 9.93
CA GLY A 43 9.54 -11.32 11.35
C GLY A 43 9.14 -10.07 12.16
N LYS A 44 9.09 -8.87 11.56
CA LYS A 44 8.84 -7.59 12.22
C LYS A 44 7.55 -7.58 13.06
N SER A 45 6.41 -7.85 12.44
CA SER A 45 5.10 -7.89 13.11
C SER A 45 5.04 -8.97 14.20
N LEU A 46 5.65 -10.14 13.96
CA LEU A 46 5.72 -11.20 14.96
C LEU A 46 6.58 -10.80 16.17
N THR A 47 7.62 -9.99 15.97
CA THR A 47 8.40 -9.42 17.08
C THR A 47 7.54 -8.52 17.95
N ALA A 48 6.74 -7.65 17.35
CA ALA A 48 5.82 -6.77 18.09
C ALA A 48 4.71 -7.55 18.80
N LEU A 49 4.10 -8.53 18.12
CA LEU A 49 3.10 -9.42 18.73
C LEU A 49 3.67 -10.28 19.86
N ALA A 50 4.96 -10.65 19.80
CA ALA A 50 5.63 -11.36 20.88
C ALA A 50 5.71 -10.50 22.14
N VAL A 51 6.08 -9.23 22.02
CA VAL A 51 6.11 -8.27 23.15
C VAL A 51 4.70 -8.09 23.73
N MET A 52 3.67 -8.05 22.90
CA MET A 52 2.27 -7.95 23.31
C MET A 52 1.69 -9.28 23.82
N ARG A 53 2.43 -10.40 23.74
CA ARG A 53 1.92 -11.77 23.99
C ARG A 53 0.64 -12.08 23.21
N LEU A 54 0.59 -11.64 21.95
CA LEU A 54 -0.53 -11.86 21.03
C LEU A 54 -0.13 -12.77 19.85
N LEU A 55 0.90 -13.58 20.04
CA LEU A 55 1.30 -14.56 19.03
C LEU A 55 0.19 -15.61 18.79
N PRO A 56 0.02 -16.10 17.55
CA PRO A 56 -0.87 -17.22 17.27
C PRO A 56 -0.52 -18.46 18.11
N ASN A 57 -1.52 -19.27 18.46
CA ASN A 57 -1.34 -20.48 19.27
C ASN A 57 -0.33 -21.51 18.71
N ALA A 58 -0.10 -21.50 17.39
CA ALA A 58 0.88 -22.36 16.73
C ALA A 58 2.33 -21.87 16.89
N ALA A 59 2.53 -20.66 17.37
CA ALA A 59 3.85 -20.07 17.58
C ALA A 59 4.39 -20.39 18.97
N THR A 60 5.69 -20.64 19.05
CA THR A 60 6.44 -20.75 20.31
C THR A 60 7.37 -19.54 20.45
N MET A 61 7.47 -18.99 21.66
CA MET A 61 8.32 -17.85 21.99
C MET A 61 9.34 -18.24 23.06
N ARG A 62 10.58 -17.78 22.91
CA ARG A 62 11.65 -17.83 23.93
C ARG A 62 12.41 -16.52 23.90
N ALA A 63 12.76 -16.01 25.06
CA ALA A 63 13.65 -14.86 25.22
C ALA A 63 14.33 -14.98 26.58
N ASP A 64 15.52 -14.40 26.72
CA ASP A 64 16.19 -14.33 28.03
C ASP A 64 15.47 -13.34 28.94
N SER A 65 15.08 -12.19 28.41
CA SER A 65 14.21 -11.22 29.09
C SER A 65 13.55 -10.26 28.08
N ILE A 66 12.39 -9.73 28.45
CA ILE A 66 11.75 -8.59 27.80
C ILE A 66 11.38 -7.61 28.92
N GLN A 67 12.16 -6.53 29.03
CA GLN A 67 11.98 -5.51 30.07
C GLN A 67 11.18 -4.34 29.54
N LEU A 68 10.16 -3.88 30.28
CA LEU A 68 9.46 -2.62 30.06
C LEU A 68 9.65 -1.72 31.29
N GLY A 69 10.57 -0.77 31.20
CA GLY A 69 11.09 -0.09 32.37
C GLY A 69 11.73 -1.09 33.33
N ASN A 70 11.23 -1.18 34.55
CA ASN A 70 11.72 -2.11 35.57
C ASN A 70 11.00 -3.48 35.56
N ASP A 71 10.00 -3.67 34.73
CA ASP A 71 9.15 -4.87 34.71
C ASP A 71 9.60 -5.86 33.65
N ASP A 72 9.97 -7.08 34.06
CA ASP A 72 10.16 -8.19 33.12
C ASP A 72 8.81 -8.77 32.71
N ILE A 73 8.34 -8.37 31.53
CA ILE A 73 7.00 -8.75 31.06
C ILE A 73 6.82 -10.27 30.85
N LEU A 74 7.91 -11.04 30.77
CA LEU A 74 7.80 -12.51 30.68
C LEU A 74 7.37 -13.15 32.00
N LYS A 75 7.66 -12.49 33.14
CA LYS A 75 7.36 -12.98 34.48
C LYS A 75 5.99 -12.54 34.99
N ILE A 76 5.37 -11.56 34.36
CA ILE A 76 4.06 -11.04 34.78
C ILE A 76 2.97 -12.07 34.42
N PRO A 77 2.07 -12.47 35.35
CA PRO A 77 0.92 -13.31 35.05
C PRO A 77 0.04 -12.68 33.96
N GLU A 78 -0.64 -13.50 33.16
CA GLU A 78 -1.44 -12.99 32.02
C GLU A 78 -2.56 -12.03 32.45
N ILE A 79 -3.20 -12.30 33.58
CA ILE A 79 -4.26 -11.45 34.12
C ILE A 79 -3.76 -10.04 34.45
N ASP A 80 -2.54 -9.93 34.98
CA ASP A 80 -1.90 -8.65 35.33
C ASP A 80 -1.34 -7.99 34.07
N PHE A 81 -0.83 -8.79 33.11
CA PHE A 81 -0.32 -8.27 31.84
C PHE A 81 -1.43 -7.63 30.98
N CYS A 82 -2.68 -8.05 31.13
CA CYS A 82 -3.82 -7.36 30.51
C CYS A 82 -3.92 -5.88 30.91
N GLN A 83 -3.42 -5.50 32.10
CA GLN A 83 -3.36 -4.08 32.51
C GLN A 83 -2.23 -3.30 31.80
N PHE A 84 -1.20 -3.99 31.30
CA PHE A 84 -0.13 -3.37 30.52
C PHE A 84 -0.59 -3.07 29.08
N ARG A 85 -1.37 -3.98 28.48
CA ARG A 85 -1.94 -3.78 27.14
C ARG A 85 -2.93 -2.61 27.19
N GLY A 86 -2.72 -1.64 26.31
CA GLY A 86 -3.52 -0.42 26.25
C GLY A 86 -3.11 0.65 27.25
N ARG A 87 -2.62 0.29 28.46
CA ARG A 87 -2.23 1.25 29.50
C ARG A 87 -0.74 1.64 29.47
N ARG A 88 0.17 0.68 29.33
CA ARG A 88 1.61 0.90 29.25
C ARG A 88 2.12 0.76 27.82
N ILE A 89 1.52 -0.15 27.05
CA ILE A 89 1.86 -0.40 25.65
C ILE A 89 0.60 -0.22 24.82
N GLY A 90 0.59 0.82 23.97
CA GLY A 90 -0.41 1.00 22.92
C GLY A 90 0.02 0.25 21.65
N PHE A 91 -0.95 -0.24 20.88
CA PHE A 91 -0.67 -0.96 19.63
C PHE A 91 -1.56 -0.48 18.48
N ILE A 92 -0.96 -0.14 17.35
CA ILE A 92 -1.64 0.18 16.10
C ILE A 92 -1.41 -0.99 15.14
N PHE A 93 -2.48 -1.69 14.77
CA PHE A 93 -2.42 -2.82 13.84
C PHE A 93 -2.32 -2.37 12.38
N GLN A 94 -1.81 -3.24 11.52
CA GLN A 94 -1.57 -2.97 10.11
C GLN A 94 -2.84 -2.65 9.31
N ASP A 95 -3.95 -3.32 9.60
CA ASP A 95 -5.21 -3.16 8.86
C ASP A 95 -6.32 -2.57 9.75
N PRO A 96 -6.74 -1.31 9.50
CA PRO A 96 -7.82 -0.69 10.26
C PRO A 96 -9.20 -1.32 9.98
N MET A 97 -9.37 -2.06 8.87
CA MET A 97 -10.64 -2.71 8.56
C MET A 97 -10.90 -3.93 9.44
N SER A 98 -9.88 -4.69 9.77
CA SER A 98 -9.97 -5.85 10.65
C SER A 98 -9.85 -5.48 12.14
N SER A 99 -9.26 -4.32 12.45
CA SER A 99 -9.00 -3.89 13.83
C SER A 99 -10.16 -3.16 14.48
N LEU A 100 -11.03 -2.52 13.68
CA LEU A 100 -12.23 -1.85 14.18
C LEU A 100 -13.45 -2.76 14.10
N ASN A 101 -14.23 -2.83 15.19
CA ASN A 101 -15.49 -3.58 15.21
C ASN A 101 -16.54 -2.87 14.34
N PRO A 102 -17.02 -3.47 13.23
CA PRO A 102 -17.91 -2.79 12.28
C PRO A 102 -19.32 -2.52 12.82
N VAL A 103 -19.72 -3.18 13.92
CA VAL A 103 -21.05 -3.04 14.53
C VAL A 103 -21.04 -2.17 15.80
N MET A 104 -19.91 -1.57 16.15
CA MET A 104 -19.78 -0.60 17.24
C MET A 104 -19.45 0.79 16.68
N THR A 105 -19.96 1.84 17.33
CA THR A 105 -19.56 3.21 16.98
C THR A 105 -18.11 3.47 17.35
N ILE A 106 -17.45 4.41 16.68
CA ILE A 106 -16.05 4.75 16.97
C ILE A 106 -15.88 5.29 18.39
N GLY A 107 -16.85 6.06 18.89
CA GLY A 107 -16.82 6.55 20.26
C GLY A 107 -16.93 5.44 21.29
N ALA A 108 -17.77 4.42 21.04
CA ALA A 108 -17.90 3.27 21.94
C ALA A 108 -16.61 2.46 22.04
N GLN A 109 -15.90 2.28 20.92
CA GLN A 109 -14.62 1.53 20.88
C GLN A 109 -13.50 2.28 21.62
N ILE A 110 -13.41 3.60 21.51
CA ILE A 110 -12.44 4.41 22.28
C ILE A 110 -12.82 4.40 23.77
N ALA A 111 -14.12 4.54 24.09
CA ALA A 111 -14.63 4.52 25.47
C ALA A 111 -14.35 3.18 26.17
N GLU A 112 -14.35 2.06 25.44
CA GLU A 112 -14.03 0.74 26.00
C GLU A 112 -12.64 0.73 26.64
N VAL A 113 -11.63 1.26 25.96
CA VAL A 113 -10.26 1.35 26.49
C VAL A 113 -10.22 2.21 27.77
N LEU A 114 -10.92 3.35 27.78
CA LEU A 114 -10.99 4.23 28.94
C LEU A 114 -11.67 3.55 30.13
N ASN A 115 -12.76 2.83 29.90
CA ASN A 115 -13.51 2.12 30.93
C ASN A 115 -12.73 0.94 31.55
N ILE A 116 -11.88 0.28 30.75
CA ILE A 116 -11.05 -0.84 31.22
C ILE A 116 -9.92 -0.34 32.13
N HIS A 117 -9.29 0.78 31.78
CA HIS A 117 -8.05 1.22 32.41
C HIS A 117 -8.20 2.36 33.42
N PHE A 118 -9.35 3.04 33.45
CA PHE A 118 -9.57 4.18 34.32
C PHE A 118 -10.92 4.12 35.01
N GLN A 119 -10.98 4.65 36.22
CA GLN A 119 -12.23 4.82 36.98
C GLN A 119 -12.79 6.23 36.70
N LEU A 120 -13.52 6.38 35.56
CA LEU A 120 -14.09 7.64 35.11
C LEU A 120 -15.61 7.61 35.14
N SER A 121 -16.24 8.76 35.38
CA SER A 121 -17.70 8.89 35.15
C SER A 121 -18.01 8.85 33.64
N ALA A 122 -19.24 8.51 33.30
CA ALA A 122 -19.69 8.46 31.89
C ALA A 122 -19.49 9.80 31.15
N GLU A 123 -19.63 10.92 31.86
CA GLU A 123 -19.41 12.25 31.30
C GLU A 123 -17.94 12.52 31.04
N GLN A 124 -17.05 12.11 31.96
CA GLN A 124 -15.59 12.19 31.78
C GLN A 124 -15.11 11.30 30.63
N VAL A 125 -15.63 10.07 30.52
CA VAL A 125 -15.33 9.19 29.38
C VAL A 125 -15.72 9.86 28.08
N LYS A 126 -16.94 10.38 27.97
CA LYS A 126 -17.41 11.07 26.77
C LYS A 126 -16.51 12.25 26.39
N GLN A 127 -16.14 13.09 27.39
CA GLN A 127 -15.27 14.23 27.13
C GLN A 127 -13.89 13.78 26.64
N GLN A 128 -13.27 12.77 27.28
CA GLN A 128 -11.98 12.25 26.84
C GLN A 128 -12.03 11.62 25.44
N VAL A 129 -13.13 10.96 25.06
CA VAL A 129 -13.32 10.45 23.72
C VAL A 129 -13.34 11.59 22.69
N LEU A 130 -14.05 12.69 23.00
CA LEU A 130 -14.08 13.87 22.13
C LEU A 130 -12.69 14.52 22.01
N ASP A 131 -11.97 14.64 23.11
CA ASP A 131 -10.61 15.19 23.14
C ASP A 131 -9.64 14.33 22.31
N LEU A 132 -9.72 13.00 22.42
CA LEU A 132 -8.92 12.07 21.63
C LEU A 132 -9.25 12.14 20.13
N LEU A 133 -10.53 12.20 19.76
CA LEU A 133 -10.95 12.37 18.37
C LEU A 133 -10.46 13.72 17.79
N ALA A 134 -10.49 14.79 18.59
CA ALA A 134 -9.95 16.08 18.21
C ALA A 134 -8.41 16.03 18.09
N GLN A 135 -7.72 15.36 19.01
CA GLN A 135 -6.26 15.20 18.99
C GLN A 135 -5.77 14.48 17.73
N VAL A 136 -6.52 13.50 17.24
CA VAL A 136 -6.21 12.80 15.99
C VAL A 136 -6.84 13.48 14.75
N GLU A 137 -7.32 14.73 14.90
CA GLU A 137 -7.85 15.56 13.82
C GLU A 137 -9.04 14.93 13.07
N ILE A 138 -9.95 14.26 13.78
CA ILE A 138 -11.24 13.86 13.21
C ILE A 138 -12.13 15.12 13.14
N PRO A 139 -12.66 15.48 11.95
CA PRO A 139 -13.51 16.67 11.81
C PRO A 139 -14.85 16.47 12.51
N ASN A 140 -15.33 17.50 13.22
CA ASN A 140 -16.62 17.51 13.95
C ASN A 140 -16.79 16.29 14.90
N PRO A 141 -15.90 16.12 15.92
CA PRO A 141 -15.90 14.96 16.80
C PRO A 141 -17.26 14.68 17.46
N GLU A 142 -17.98 15.74 17.85
CA GLU A 142 -19.28 15.68 18.51
C GLU A 142 -20.37 14.95 17.72
N THR A 143 -20.34 15.07 16.37
CA THR A 143 -21.24 14.35 15.49
C THR A 143 -20.69 12.98 15.10
N ARG A 144 -19.39 12.91 14.87
CA ARG A 144 -18.69 11.70 14.40
C ARG A 144 -18.57 10.60 15.44
N ILE A 145 -18.61 10.94 16.73
CA ILE A 145 -18.50 9.97 17.84
C ILE A 145 -19.51 8.81 17.71
N ASN A 146 -20.66 9.06 17.06
CA ASN A 146 -21.71 8.06 16.83
C ASN A 146 -21.61 7.35 15.47
N ASP A 147 -20.63 7.69 14.63
CA ASP A 147 -20.42 7.04 13.35
C ASP A 147 -19.84 5.63 13.53
N TYR A 148 -20.14 4.77 12.56
CA TYR A 148 -19.57 3.43 12.46
C TYR A 148 -18.35 3.44 11.54
N PRO A 149 -17.41 2.48 11.68
CA PRO A 149 -16.20 2.43 10.87
C PRO A 149 -16.44 2.48 9.35
N HIS A 150 -17.52 1.86 8.86
CA HIS A 150 -17.84 1.84 7.43
C HIS A 150 -18.26 3.21 6.86
N GLN A 151 -18.61 4.18 7.72
CA GLN A 151 -18.98 5.54 7.33
C GLN A 151 -17.77 6.47 7.18
N LEU A 152 -16.56 6.00 7.59
CA LEU A 152 -15.31 6.75 7.59
C LEU A 152 -14.44 6.40 6.38
N SER A 153 -13.62 7.36 5.93
CA SER A 153 -12.55 7.10 4.96
C SER A 153 -11.43 6.25 5.57
N GLY A 154 -10.55 5.67 4.74
CA GLY A 154 -9.39 4.89 5.20
C GLY A 154 -8.51 5.67 6.20
N GLY A 155 -8.14 6.90 5.86
CA GLY A 155 -7.36 7.76 6.75
C GLY A 155 -8.08 8.12 8.05
N GLN A 156 -9.40 8.32 8.02
CA GLN A 156 -10.19 8.57 9.25
C GLN A 156 -10.25 7.32 10.14
N ARG A 157 -10.41 6.13 9.58
CA ARG A 157 -10.35 4.87 10.36
C ARG A 157 -8.99 4.70 11.02
N GLN A 158 -7.91 5.01 10.29
CA GLN A 158 -6.56 4.98 10.85
C GLN A 158 -6.41 5.94 12.03
N ARG A 159 -6.91 7.18 11.92
CA ARG A 159 -6.92 8.18 12.99
C ARG A 159 -7.71 7.69 14.21
N VAL A 160 -8.86 7.03 14.02
CA VAL A 160 -9.63 6.42 15.12
C VAL A 160 -8.84 5.30 15.79
N MET A 161 -8.16 4.45 15.04
CA MET A 161 -7.31 3.40 15.59
C MET A 161 -6.14 3.97 16.41
N ILE A 162 -5.54 5.07 15.95
CA ILE A 162 -4.53 5.82 16.72
C ILE A 162 -5.15 6.37 18.01
N ALA A 163 -6.35 6.95 17.96
CA ALA A 163 -7.04 7.45 19.17
C ALA A 163 -7.29 6.32 20.19
N MET A 164 -7.71 5.13 19.74
CA MET A 164 -7.86 3.96 20.61
C MET A 164 -6.53 3.55 21.25
N ALA A 165 -5.44 3.48 20.48
CA ALA A 165 -4.12 3.11 21.00
C ALA A 165 -3.58 4.13 22.01
N LEU A 166 -3.94 5.40 21.88
CA LEU A 166 -3.54 6.50 22.77
C LEU A 166 -4.44 6.66 24.01
N ALA A 167 -5.64 6.09 24.01
CA ALA A 167 -6.64 6.29 25.06
C ALA A 167 -6.12 5.89 26.46
N GLY A 168 -5.27 4.86 26.52
CA GLY A 168 -4.63 4.44 27.77
C GLY A 168 -3.45 5.31 28.22
N LYS A 169 -3.04 6.30 27.45
CA LYS A 169 -1.82 7.13 27.68
C LYS A 169 -0.56 6.26 27.82
N PRO A 170 -0.20 5.48 26.79
CA PRO A 170 0.89 4.51 26.89
C PRO A 170 2.27 5.17 27.00
N ASP A 171 3.21 4.47 27.64
CA ASP A 171 4.62 4.83 27.67
C ASP A 171 5.30 4.49 26.34
N LEU A 172 4.87 3.37 25.73
CA LEU A 172 5.33 2.86 24.44
C LEU A 172 4.15 2.69 23.48
N LEU A 173 4.26 3.28 22.30
CA LEU A 173 3.34 3.03 21.17
C LEU A 173 4.04 2.18 20.12
N ILE A 174 3.53 0.98 19.86
CA ILE A 174 3.98 0.12 18.76
C ILE A 174 3.05 0.36 17.58
N ALA A 175 3.60 0.75 16.44
CA ALA A 175 2.85 1.02 15.23
C ALA A 175 3.32 0.07 14.11
N ASP A 176 2.50 -0.96 13.84
CA ASP A 176 2.79 -1.96 12.82
C ASP A 176 2.22 -1.52 11.48
N GLU A 177 3.09 -1.01 10.61
CA GLU A 177 2.76 -0.47 9.29
C GLU A 177 1.57 0.51 9.30
N PRO A 178 1.58 1.57 10.10
CA PRO A 178 0.42 2.41 10.36
C PRO A 178 -0.07 3.21 9.15
N THR A 179 0.61 3.15 8.03
CA THR A 179 0.33 3.90 6.80
C THR A 179 0.05 3.00 5.59
N THR A 180 0.03 1.69 5.76
CA THR A 180 -0.26 0.74 4.67
C THR A 180 -1.66 0.98 4.08
N ALA A 181 -1.77 0.89 2.76
CA ALA A 181 -2.99 1.13 1.98
C ALA A 181 -3.55 2.58 2.05
N LEU A 182 -2.77 3.54 2.52
CA LEU A 182 -3.10 4.97 2.47
C LEU A 182 -2.34 5.66 1.32
N ASP A 183 -2.90 6.75 0.79
CA ASP A 183 -2.18 7.58 -0.18
C ASP A 183 -1.08 8.41 0.49
N VAL A 184 -0.12 8.88 -0.32
CA VAL A 184 1.11 9.56 0.15
C VAL A 184 0.80 10.78 1.02
N THR A 185 -0.24 11.55 0.68
CA THR A 185 -0.64 12.74 1.44
C THR A 185 -1.15 12.36 2.84
N ILE A 186 -2.02 11.36 2.94
CA ILE A 186 -2.53 10.85 4.21
C ILE A 186 -1.43 10.16 5.02
N GLN A 187 -0.53 9.41 4.37
CA GLN A 187 0.64 8.81 5.04
C GLN A 187 1.49 9.88 5.74
N ALA A 188 1.85 10.95 5.01
CA ALA A 188 2.62 12.06 5.57
C ALA A 188 1.90 12.73 6.77
N GLN A 189 0.58 12.93 6.68
CA GLN A 189 -0.23 13.50 7.76
C GLN A 189 -0.26 12.59 8.99
N ILE A 190 -0.44 11.27 8.83
CA ILE A 190 -0.46 10.31 9.93
C ILE A 190 0.90 10.27 10.65
N LEU A 191 2.00 10.26 9.91
CA LEU A 191 3.33 10.24 10.51
C LEU A 191 3.65 11.56 11.23
N ALA A 192 3.28 12.70 10.66
CA ALA A 192 3.42 14.00 11.30
C ALA A 192 2.58 14.09 12.59
N LEU A 193 1.36 13.55 12.58
CA LEU A 193 0.49 13.43 13.75
C LEU A 193 1.17 12.58 14.85
N LEU A 194 1.64 11.38 14.51
CA LEU A 194 2.33 10.50 15.47
C LEU A 194 3.58 11.17 16.07
N LYS A 195 4.40 11.85 15.25
CA LYS A 195 5.57 12.60 15.72
C LYS A 195 5.18 13.75 16.65
N THR A 196 4.14 14.51 16.30
CA THR A 196 3.63 15.60 17.13
C THR A 196 3.13 15.09 18.49
N ILE A 197 2.40 13.98 18.51
CA ILE A 197 1.91 13.37 19.74
C ILE A 197 3.07 12.85 20.57
N GLN A 198 4.02 12.15 19.95
CA GLN A 198 5.23 11.63 20.59
C GLN A 198 6.02 12.76 21.29
N GLN A 199 6.24 13.89 20.60
CA GLN A 199 6.93 15.04 21.17
C GLN A 199 6.18 15.69 22.34
N LYS A 200 4.84 15.76 22.26
CA LYS A 200 4.02 16.35 23.33
C LYS A 200 3.91 15.47 24.57
N THR A 201 3.87 14.16 24.40
CA THR A 201 3.65 13.22 25.52
C THR A 201 4.95 12.63 26.08
N GLY A 202 6.04 12.68 25.33
CA GLY A 202 7.30 12.02 25.68
C GLY A 202 7.26 10.49 25.57
N MET A 203 6.19 9.90 25.03
CA MET A 203 6.11 8.45 24.80
C MET A 203 7.16 7.99 23.80
N ALA A 204 7.61 6.74 23.90
CA ALA A 204 8.41 6.11 22.88
C ALA A 204 7.52 5.62 21.74
N LEU A 205 8.01 5.73 20.49
CA LEU A 205 7.34 5.19 19.31
C LEU A 205 8.21 4.10 18.67
N TRP A 206 7.70 2.86 18.66
CA TRP A 206 8.30 1.78 17.90
C TRP A 206 7.52 1.61 16.58
N LEU A 207 8.13 2.09 15.50
CA LEU A 207 7.55 2.05 14.15
C LEU A 207 8.04 0.81 13.40
N ILE A 208 7.13 0.00 12.91
CA ILE A 208 7.44 -1.08 11.97
C ILE A 208 7.02 -0.60 10.58
N SER A 209 7.93 -0.68 9.62
CA SER A 209 7.65 -0.27 8.25
C SER A 209 8.53 -1.02 7.25
N HIS A 210 8.03 -1.18 6.04
CA HIS A 210 8.83 -1.59 4.88
C HIS A 210 9.26 -0.38 4.02
N ASP A 211 8.75 0.82 4.31
CA ASP A 211 9.05 2.05 3.56
C ASP A 211 10.16 2.87 4.25
N LEU A 212 11.38 2.72 3.72
CA LEU A 212 12.55 3.44 4.21
C LEU A 212 12.46 4.96 4.00
N ALA A 213 11.77 5.42 2.96
CA ALA A 213 11.63 6.85 2.70
C ALA A 213 10.74 7.52 3.77
N LEU A 214 9.69 6.86 4.24
CA LEU A 214 8.89 7.32 5.36
C LEU A 214 9.69 7.32 6.67
N VAL A 215 10.44 6.24 6.92
CA VAL A 215 11.24 6.08 8.14
C VAL A 215 12.33 7.15 8.25
N SER A 216 12.96 7.56 7.12
CA SER A 216 14.02 8.58 7.12
C SER A 216 13.60 9.93 7.71
N ASN A 217 12.30 10.25 7.67
CA ASN A 217 11.78 11.54 8.14
C ASN A 217 11.27 11.53 9.59
N ILE A 218 11.10 10.35 10.20
CA ILE A 218 10.48 10.26 11.52
C ILE A 218 11.36 9.54 12.57
N ALA A 219 12.14 8.54 12.15
CA ALA A 219 12.89 7.71 13.07
C ALA A 219 14.20 8.37 13.53
N ASP A 220 14.54 8.15 14.79
CA ASP A 220 15.83 8.53 15.37
C ASP A 220 16.88 7.43 15.15
N ARG A 221 16.45 6.15 15.30
CA ARG A 221 17.27 4.95 15.05
C ARG A 221 16.52 3.93 14.21
N ILE A 222 17.29 3.15 13.46
CA ILE A 222 16.78 2.12 12.55
C ILE A 222 17.46 0.79 12.86
N ALA A 223 16.68 -0.29 12.93
CA ALA A 223 17.15 -1.66 12.88
C ALA A 223 16.61 -2.34 11.62
N VAL A 224 17.50 -2.95 10.85
CA VAL A 224 17.16 -3.68 9.64
C VAL A 224 17.04 -5.17 9.95
N MET A 225 15.90 -5.75 9.61
CA MET A 225 15.58 -7.15 9.86
C MET A 225 15.54 -7.94 8.56
N GLN A 226 16.30 -9.03 8.49
CA GLN A 226 16.34 -9.96 7.37
C GLN A 226 16.27 -11.40 7.88
N GLN A 227 15.34 -12.21 7.35
CA GLN A 227 15.21 -13.63 7.66
C GLN A 227 15.24 -13.93 9.19
N GLY A 228 14.49 -13.15 9.94
CA GLY A 228 14.35 -13.34 11.38
C GLY A 228 15.49 -12.75 12.24
N LYS A 229 16.48 -12.09 11.66
CA LYS A 229 17.64 -11.53 12.36
C LYS A 229 17.76 -10.03 12.14
N ILE A 230 18.23 -9.31 13.15
CA ILE A 230 18.66 -7.92 12.98
C ILE A 230 20.06 -7.97 12.39
N VAL A 231 20.22 -7.43 11.16
CA VAL A 231 21.47 -7.47 10.39
C VAL A 231 22.26 -6.16 10.50
N GLU A 232 21.57 -5.05 10.77
CA GLU A 232 22.21 -3.74 10.98
C GLU A 232 21.34 -2.89 11.91
N MET A 233 21.98 -2.09 12.77
CA MET A 233 21.33 -1.10 13.61
C MET A 233 22.21 0.16 13.68
N ALA A 234 21.61 1.32 13.43
CA ALA A 234 22.31 2.60 13.42
C ALA A 234 21.36 3.77 13.72
N SER A 235 21.91 4.97 13.97
CA SER A 235 21.11 6.20 13.87
C SER A 235 20.61 6.38 12.44
N THR A 236 19.48 7.03 12.27
CA THR A 236 18.87 7.23 10.94
C THR A 236 19.85 7.91 9.98
N SER A 237 20.52 8.97 10.41
CA SER A 237 21.50 9.67 9.58
C SER A 237 22.69 8.77 9.17
N GLN A 238 23.22 7.99 10.10
CA GLN A 238 24.31 7.06 9.82
C GLN A 238 23.88 5.95 8.86
N PHE A 239 22.67 5.43 9.02
CA PHE A 239 22.13 4.38 8.14
C PHE A 239 22.04 4.86 6.68
N PHE A 240 21.44 6.04 6.44
CA PHE A 240 21.26 6.53 5.07
C PHE A 240 22.57 6.99 4.41
N GLN A 241 23.56 7.44 5.19
CA GLN A 241 24.85 7.89 4.66
C GLN A 241 25.89 6.77 4.56
N GLN A 242 25.89 5.80 5.47
CA GLN A 242 26.98 4.86 5.68
C GLN A 242 26.49 3.45 6.04
N ALA A 243 25.38 2.98 5.45
CA ALA A 243 24.96 1.59 5.63
C ALA A 243 26.09 0.62 5.24
N LYS A 244 26.27 -0.44 6.04
CA LYS A 244 27.40 -1.36 5.90
C LYS A 244 26.97 -2.74 5.44
N HIS A 245 25.80 -3.21 5.88
CA HIS A 245 25.37 -4.55 5.56
C HIS A 245 24.91 -4.66 4.09
N PRO A 246 25.31 -5.71 3.33
CA PRO A 246 24.93 -5.85 1.91
C PRO A 246 23.43 -5.77 1.65
N TYR A 247 22.62 -6.32 2.56
CA TYR A 247 21.16 -6.26 2.46
C TYR A 247 20.63 -4.82 2.63
N SER A 248 21.17 -4.05 3.58
CA SER A 248 20.78 -2.63 3.76
C SER A 248 21.14 -1.81 2.51
N LEU A 249 22.32 -2.02 1.93
CA LEU A 249 22.71 -1.37 0.69
C LEU A 249 21.78 -1.74 -0.47
N LYS A 250 21.37 -3.02 -0.56
CA LYS A 250 20.39 -3.48 -1.56
C LYS A 250 19.04 -2.78 -1.37
N LEU A 251 18.55 -2.64 -0.14
CA LEU A 251 17.29 -1.94 0.16
C LEU A 251 17.37 -0.46 -0.23
N LEU A 252 18.48 0.22 0.09
CA LEU A 252 18.69 1.62 -0.26
C LEU A 252 18.81 1.82 -1.78
N ALA A 253 19.47 0.91 -2.48
CA ALA A 253 19.60 0.95 -3.94
C ALA A 253 18.26 0.68 -4.66
N ALA A 254 17.33 -0.02 -4.02
CA ALA A 254 16.01 -0.32 -4.56
C ALA A 254 15.00 0.83 -4.38
N LEU A 255 15.35 1.89 -3.64
CA LEU A 255 14.47 3.05 -3.49
C LEU A 255 14.34 3.81 -4.81
N PRO A 256 13.11 4.05 -5.31
CA PRO A 256 12.91 4.85 -6.51
C PRO A 256 13.40 6.29 -6.28
N ARG A 257 14.16 6.82 -7.23
CA ARG A 257 14.74 8.17 -7.15
C ARG A 257 13.96 9.12 -8.05
N MET A 258 13.61 10.30 -7.52
CA MET A 258 12.91 11.33 -8.28
C MET A 258 13.75 11.81 -9.48
N GLU A 259 15.08 11.85 -9.34
CA GLU A 259 16.02 12.26 -10.39
C GLU A 259 16.01 11.31 -11.60
N SER A 260 15.45 10.12 -11.49
CA SER A 260 15.32 9.17 -12.60
C SER A 260 14.46 9.70 -13.76
N CYS A 261 13.69 10.78 -13.56
CA CYS A 261 12.92 11.43 -14.62
C CYS A 261 13.75 12.41 -15.47
N LEU A 262 14.95 12.80 -15.03
CA LEU A 262 15.77 13.81 -15.73
C LEU A 262 16.21 13.32 -17.12
N GLY A 263 16.10 14.20 -18.12
CA GLY A 263 16.49 13.93 -19.49
C GLY A 263 15.55 13.00 -20.28
N LYS A 264 14.43 12.58 -19.69
CA LYS A 264 13.43 11.79 -20.43
C LYS A 264 12.69 12.65 -21.43
N THR A 265 12.64 12.19 -22.68
CA THR A 265 11.94 12.85 -23.77
C THR A 265 10.64 12.13 -24.11
N ILE A 266 9.63 12.90 -24.51
CA ILE A 266 8.36 12.33 -24.97
C ILE A 266 8.59 11.70 -26.36
N ASN A 267 8.32 10.41 -26.48
CA ASN A 267 8.41 9.70 -27.74
C ASN A 267 7.45 10.32 -28.79
N ALA A 268 7.91 10.54 -30.00
CA ALA A 268 7.14 11.16 -31.08
C ALA A 268 6.21 10.19 -31.84
N ASN A 269 6.10 8.92 -31.39
CA ASN A 269 5.27 7.90 -32.02
C ASN A 269 3.78 8.31 -32.11
N GLN A 270 3.04 7.60 -32.99
CA GLN A 270 1.60 7.83 -33.17
C GLN A 270 0.80 7.56 -31.87
N PRO A 271 -0.33 8.24 -31.66
CA PRO A 271 -1.23 7.95 -30.56
C PRO A 271 -1.78 6.52 -30.67
N LEU A 272 -1.60 5.71 -29.61
CA LEU A 272 -2.20 4.39 -29.47
C LEU A 272 -3.59 4.48 -28.87
N LEU A 273 -3.72 5.21 -27.74
CA LEU A 273 -4.98 5.46 -27.04
C LEU A 273 -5.25 6.96 -27.05
N LYS A 274 -6.45 7.35 -27.48
CA LYS A 274 -6.95 8.72 -27.41
C LYS A 274 -8.27 8.73 -26.65
N VAL A 275 -8.39 9.58 -25.66
CA VAL A 275 -9.57 9.75 -24.79
C VAL A 275 -10.01 11.20 -24.83
N GLU A 276 -11.30 11.46 -25.11
CA GLU A 276 -11.86 12.80 -25.20
C GLU A 276 -13.13 12.96 -24.38
N GLN A 277 -13.16 13.99 -23.53
CA GLN A 277 -14.29 14.39 -22.68
C GLN A 277 -14.96 13.23 -21.94
N PHE A 278 -14.13 12.26 -21.48
CA PHE A 278 -14.58 11.00 -20.92
C PHE A 278 -15.17 11.22 -19.53
N LYS A 279 -16.37 10.63 -19.27
CA LYS A 279 -17.12 10.80 -18.02
C LYS A 279 -17.57 9.45 -17.47
N VAL A 280 -17.43 9.30 -16.15
CA VAL A 280 -17.93 8.13 -15.41
C VAL A 280 -18.63 8.63 -14.16
N TYR A 281 -19.95 8.47 -14.09
CA TYR A 281 -20.79 8.93 -13.01
C TYR A 281 -21.49 7.75 -12.34
N TYR A 282 -21.40 7.65 -11.03
CA TYR A 282 -22.11 6.66 -10.24
C TYR A 282 -23.39 7.27 -9.66
N PRO A 283 -24.57 6.68 -9.89
CA PRO A 283 -25.83 7.21 -9.35
C PRO A 283 -25.92 7.03 -7.84
N ILE A 284 -26.27 8.10 -7.12
CA ILE A 284 -26.61 8.05 -5.70
C ILE A 284 -28.10 7.75 -5.61
N LYS A 285 -28.44 6.56 -5.11
CA LYS A 285 -29.83 6.12 -4.94
C LYS A 285 -30.28 6.28 -3.49
N LYS A 286 -31.48 6.85 -3.25
CA LYS A 286 -32.08 7.01 -1.91
C LYS A 286 -33.54 6.52 -1.89
N GLY A 287 -33.98 6.15 -0.67
CA GLY A 287 -35.34 5.71 -0.38
C GLY A 287 -35.67 4.30 -0.83
N LEU A 288 -36.87 3.82 -0.45
CA LEU A 288 -37.37 2.46 -0.69
C LEU A 288 -37.39 2.10 -2.20
N PHE A 289 -37.67 3.09 -3.05
CA PHE A 289 -37.72 2.93 -4.52
C PHE A 289 -36.37 3.20 -5.22
N GLN A 290 -35.27 3.29 -4.48
CA GLN A 290 -33.92 3.53 -5.03
C GLN A 290 -33.87 4.65 -6.10
N ARG A 291 -34.58 5.76 -5.88
CA ARG A 291 -34.56 6.90 -6.82
C ARG A 291 -33.18 7.56 -6.84
N VAL A 292 -32.70 7.88 -8.04
CA VAL A 292 -31.45 8.63 -8.24
C VAL A 292 -31.65 10.06 -7.75
N VAL A 293 -30.90 10.45 -6.70
CA VAL A 293 -30.94 11.79 -6.09
C VAL A 293 -29.72 12.63 -6.43
N GLY A 294 -28.73 12.04 -7.09
CA GLY A 294 -27.49 12.71 -7.49
C GLY A 294 -26.50 11.72 -8.11
N HIS A 295 -25.32 12.21 -8.43
CA HIS A 295 -24.26 11.40 -9.01
C HIS A 295 -22.91 11.72 -8.34
N VAL A 296 -22.12 10.69 -8.06
CA VAL A 296 -20.70 10.84 -7.78
C VAL A 296 -19.96 10.89 -9.12
N LYS A 297 -19.35 12.02 -9.42
CA LYS A 297 -18.60 12.25 -10.65
C LYS A 297 -17.18 11.74 -10.50
N ALA A 298 -17.00 10.42 -10.64
CA ALA A 298 -15.69 9.80 -10.46
C ALA A 298 -14.69 10.22 -11.56
N VAL A 299 -15.17 10.42 -12.79
CA VAL A 299 -14.41 10.98 -13.92
C VAL A 299 -15.29 12.02 -14.58
N ASP A 300 -14.81 13.26 -14.74
CA ASP A 300 -15.60 14.40 -15.22
C ASP A 300 -14.89 15.16 -16.33
N GLY A 301 -15.03 14.70 -17.58
CA GLY A 301 -14.51 15.37 -18.78
C GLY A 301 -13.00 15.20 -18.98
N VAL A 302 -12.47 14.02 -18.69
CA VAL A 302 -11.04 13.71 -18.83
C VAL A 302 -10.67 13.54 -20.31
N SER A 303 -9.56 14.18 -20.74
CA SER A 303 -9.00 14.05 -22.09
C SER A 303 -7.49 13.85 -22.03
N PHE A 304 -6.99 12.83 -22.73
CA PHE A 304 -5.55 12.57 -22.85
C PHE A 304 -5.22 11.66 -24.05
N GLU A 305 -3.95 11.58 -24.37
CA GLU A 305 -3.41 10.67 -25.39
C GLU A 305 -2.24 9.89 -24.79
N LEU A 306 -2.17 8.61 -25.13
CA LEU A 306 -1.04 7.73 -24.84
C LEU A 306 -0.43 7.27 -26.17
N ARG A 307 0.88 7.46 -26.31
CA ARG A 307 1.61 7.12 -27.52
C ARG A 307 2.09 5.67 -27.51
N GLN A 308 2.28 5.10 -28.69
CA GLN A 308 2.76 3.72 -28.81
C GLN A 308 4.16 3.57 -28.22
N GLY A 309 4.39 2.50 -27.45
CA GLY A 309 5.66 2.19 -26.81
C GLY A 309 6.04 3.13 -25.66
N SER A 310 5.11 4.00 -25.19
CA SER A 310 5.34 4.95 -24.09
C SER A 310 4.54 4.59 -22.85
N THR A 311 4.92 5.21 -21.74
CA THR A 311 4.23 5.12 -20.46
C THR A 311 3.63 6.47 -20.08
N LEU A 312 2.29 6.52 -19.95
CA LEU A 312 1.58 7.64 -19.32
C LEU A 312 1.25 7.26 -17.88
N ALA A 313 1.75 8.02 -16.91
CA ALA A 313 1.36 7.85 -15.52
C ALA A 313 0.14 8.72 -15.19
N LEU A 314 -0.86 8.11 -14.55
CA LEU A 314 -2.02 8.78 -13.97
C LEU A 314 -1.86 8.80 -12.45
N VAL A 315 -1.62 9.98 -11.88
CA VAL A 315 -1.33 10.17 -10.46
C VAL A 315 -2.39 11.02 -9.75
N GLY A 316 -2.50 10.91 -8.44
CA GLY A 316 -3.43 11.66 -7.59
C GLY A 316 -3.82 10.88 -6.35
N GLU A 317 -4.54 11.50 -5.42
CA GLU A 317 -5.00 10.88 -4.17
C GLU A 317 -5.99 9.74 -4.40
N SER A 318 -6.13 8.85 -3.38
CA SER A 318 -7.14 7.80 -3.39
C SER A 318 -8.55 8.39 -3.54
N GLY A 319 -9.37 7.74 -4.36
CA GLY A 319 -10.75 8.21 -4.62
C GLY A 319 -10.88 9.34 -5.65
N CYS A 320 -9.79 9.88 -6.23
CA CYS A 320 -9.90 10.91 -7.28
C CYS A 320 -10.42 10.38 -8.63
N GLY A 321 -10.61 9.04 -8.79
CA GLY A 321 -11.22 8.44 -9.97
C GLY A 321 -10.29 7.64 -10.89
N LYS A 322 -9.01 7.45 -10.58
CA LYS A 322 -8.01 6.74 -11.40
C LYS A 322 -8.43 5.32 -11.77
N THR A 323 -8.74 4.49 -10.77
CA THR A 323 -9.21 3.10 -10.97
C THR A 323 -10.54 3.05 -11.72
N SER A 324 -11.46 4.01 -11.48
CA SER A 324 -12.71 4.12 -12.23
C SER A 324 -12.45 4.42 -13.70
N LEU A 325 -11.50 5.32 -14.00
CA LEU A 325 -11.07 5.59 -15.37
C LEU A 325 -10.49 4.33 -16.01
N GLY A 326 -9.54 3.65 -15.37
CA GLY A 326 -8.93 2.42 -15.89
C GLY A 326 -9.96 1.32 -16.20
N LYS A 327 -10.91 1.08 -15.30
CA LYS A 327 -12.00 0.12 -15.51
C LYS A 327 -12.95 0.52 -16.62
N ALA A 328 -13.25 1.82 -16.76
CA ALA A 328 -14.13 2.31 -17.81
C ALA A 328 -13.48 2.25 -19.20
N LEU A 329 -12.16 2.48 -19.29
CA LEU A 329 -11.41 2.32 -20.53
C LEU A 329 -11.48 0.86 -21.07
N LEU A 330 -11.52 -0.12 -20.16
CA LEU A 330 -11.73 -1.54 -20.51
C LEU A 330 -13.22 -1.90 -20.70
N ASN A 331 -14.11 -0.93 -20.57
CA ASN A 331 -15.54 -1.14 -20.59
C ASN A 331 -16.02 -2.20 -19.56
N LEU A 332 -15.31 -2.30 -18.42
CA LEU A 332 -15.74 -3.10 -17.26
C LEU A 332 -16.83 -2.38 -16.47
N ILE A 333 -16.86 -1.07 -16.55
CA ILE A 333 -17.94 -0.19 -16.09
C ILE A 333 -18.34 0.72 -17.25
N PRO A 334 -19.64 1.05 -17.41
CA PRO A 334 -20.08 1.88 -18.51
C PRO A 334 -19.59 3.32 -18.37
N ALA A 335 -19.11 3.91 -19.45
CA ALA A 335 -18.90 5.35 -19.53
C ALA A 335 -20.25 6.07 -19.58
N THR A 336 -20.32 7.24 -18.93
CA THR A 336 -21.51 8.09 -18.96
C THR A 336 -21.57 8.94 -20.24
N ALA A 337 -20.38 9.41 -20.70
CA ALA A 337 -20.22 10.19 -21.93
C ALA A 337 -18.74 10.27 -22.32
N GLY A 338 -18.46 10.84 -23.49
CA GLY A 338 -17.12 10.97 -24.06
C GLY A 338 -16.80 9.87 -25.04
N SER A 339 -15.61 9.93 -25.63
CA SER A 339 -15.17 9.03 -26.69
C SER A 339 -13.77 8.48 -26.41
N MET A 340 -13.50 7.29 -26.93
CA MET A 340 -12.23 6.59 -26.74
C MET A 340 -11.85 5.82 -28.00
N TRP A 341 -10.64 6.06 -28.47
CA TRP A 341 -10.07 5.36 -29.65
C TRP A 341 -8.83 4.59 -29.25
N LEU A 342 -8.75 3.34 -29.68
CA LEU A 342 -7.57 2.51 -29.57
C LEU A 342 -7.08 2.15 -30.98
N ASN A 343 -5.84 2.50 -31.28
CA ASN A 343 -5.25 2.26 -32.59
C ASN A 343 -6.13 2.75 -33.77
N GLY A 344 -6.81 3.90 -33.57
CA GLY A 344 -7.73 4.50 -34.55
C GLY A 344 -9.17 3.95 -34.54
N ALA A 345 -9.45 2.85 -33.85
CA ALA A 345 -10.81 2.30 -33.72
C ALA A 345 -11.56 2.95 -32.55
N ASP A 346 -12.77 3.44 -32.80
CA ASP A 346 -13.64 4.01 -31.76
C ASP A 346 -14.27 2.89 -30.92
N LEU A 347 -13.78 2.73 -29.68
CA LEU A 347 -14.26 1.70 -28.76
C LEU A 347 -15.62 2.00 -28.14
N THR A 348 -16.06 3.26 -28.15
CA THR A 348 -17.36 3.66 -27.57
C THR A 348 -18.54 3.16 -28.40
N GLN A 349 -18.32 2.88 -29.69
CA GLN A 349 -19.32 2.37 -30.63
C GLN A 349 -19.34 0.85 -30.72
N LEU A 350 -18.33 0.16 -30.20
CA LEU A 350 -18.18 -1.30 -30.33
C LEU A 350 -19.04 -2.05 -29.32
N GLN A 351 -19.66 -3.14 -29.78
CA GLN A 351 -20.43 -4.08 -28.97
C GLN A 351 -20.15 -5.53 -29.38
N GLY A 352 -20.53 -6.49 -28.55
CA GLY A 352 -20.45 -7.92 -28.84
C GLY A 352 -19.04 -8.39 -29.22
N GLU A 353 -18.91 -9.12 -30.31
CA GLU A 353 -17.66 -9.75 -30.74
C GLU A 353 -16.58 -8.73 -31.14
N ALA A 354 -16.94 -7.62 -31.79
CA ALA A 354 -16.00 -6.56 -32.15
C ALA A 354 -15.33 -5.93 -30.90
N LEU A 355 -16.10 -5.68 -29.85
CA LEU A 355 -15.56 -5.20 -28.56
C LEU A 355 -14.65 -6.28 -27.91
N ARG A 356 -15.05 -7.55 -27.99
CA ARG A 356 -14.27 -8.67 -27.45
C ARG A 356 -12.90 -8.79 -28.11
N GLN A 357 -12.82 -8.66 -29.44
CA GLN A 357 -11.56 -8.66 -30.17
C GLN A 357 -10.66 -7.49 -29.80
N GLN A 358 -11.22 -6.29 -29.63
CA GLN A 358 -10.45 -5.11 -29.22
C GLN A 358 -9.94 -5.22 -27.76
N ARG A 359 -10.64 -5.92 -26.89
CA ARG A 359 -10.17 -6.21 -25.52
C ARG A 359 -8.91 -7.06 -25.49
N ALA A 360 -8.61 -7.85 -26.52
CA ALA A 360 -7.35 -8.57 -26.62
C ALA A 360 -6.14 -7.61 -26.77
N GLU A 361 -6.35 -6.44 -27.41
CA GLU A 361 -5.28 -5.43 -27.58
C GLU A 361 -5.03 -4.59 -26.31
N MET A 362 -5.95 -4.62 -25.33
CA MET A 362 -5.85 -3.84 -24.09
C MET A 362 -6.15 -4.72 -22.86
N GLN A 363 -5.19 -4.86 -21.98
CA GLN A 363 -5.29 -5.69 -20.77
C GLN A 363 -5.07 -4.87 -19.49
N ILE A 364 -5.38 -5.46 -18.34
CA ILE A 364 -5.19 -4.82 -17.04
C ILE A 364 -4.42 -5.72 -16.06
N ILE A 365 -3.52 -5.09 -15.30
CA ILE A 365 -2.94 -5.65 -14.09
C ILE A 365 -3.62 -4.92 -12.93
N PHE A 366 -4.38 -5.66 -12.11
CA PHE A 366 -5.15 -5.13 -11.00
C PHE A 366 -4.27 -4.86 -9.76
N GLN A 367 -4.74 -3.95 -8.91
CA GLN A 367 -4.09 -3.52 -7.67
C GLN A 367 -3.86 -4.68 -6.68
N ASP A 368 -4.85 -5.55 -6.52
CA ASP A 368 -4.75 -6.72 -5.65
C ASP A 368 -4.61 -8.01 -6.47
N PRO A 369 -3.40 -8.59 -6.53
CA PRO A 369 -3.17 -9.81 -7.29
C PRO A 369 -3.90 -11.02 -6.71
N PHE A 370 -4.22 -11.01 -5.39
CA PHE A 370 -4.96 -12.11 -4.75
C PHE A 370 -6.44 -12.09 -5.18
N ALA A 371 -7.09 -10.93 -5.08
CA ALA A 371 -8.48 -10.76 -5.50
C ALA A 371 -8.66 -10.91 -7.03
N ALA A 372 -7.59 -10.65 -7.80
CA ALA A 372 -7.63 -10.75 -9.26
C ALA A 372 -7.58 -12.19 -9.81
N MET A 373 -7.26 -13.18 -8.98
CA MET A 373 -7.12 -14.58 -9.38
C MET A 373 -8.15 -15.47 -8.68
N ASN A 374 -8.68 -16.47 -9.40
CA ASN A 374 -9.51 -17.49 -8.77
C ASN A 374 -8.61 -18.46 -7.95
N PRO A 375 -8.73 -18.50 -6.61
CA PRO A 375 -7.84 -19.31 -5.76
C PRO A 375 -8.01 -20.82 -5.95
N ARG A 376 -9.06 -21.26 -6.65
CA ARG A 376 -9.37 -22.69 -6.94
C ARG A 376 -8.84 -23.16 -8.29
N MET A 377 -8.27 -22.28 -9.09
CA MET A 377 -7.68 -22.60 -10.39
C MET A 377 -6.16 -22.73 -10.27
N LEU A 378 -5.57 -23.59 -11.09
CA LEU A 378 -4.11 -23.67 -11.23
C LEU A 378 -3.59 -22.42 -11.95
N VAL A 379 -2.36 -22.03 -11.64
CA VAL A 379 -1.70 -20.86 -12.24
C VAL A 379 -1.67 -20.94 -13.76
N GLY A 380 -1.41 -22.15 -14.33
CA GLY A 380 -1.44 -22.36 -15.77
C GLY A 380 -2.80 -22.10 -16.42
N GLU A 381 -3.89 -22.45 -15.71
CA GLU A 381 -5.26 -22.18 -16.16
C GLU A 381 -5.60 -20.69 -16.10
N ILE A 382 -5.17 -20.01 -15.03
CA ILE A 382 -5.36 -18.56 -14.86
C ILE A 382 -4.66 -17.78 -15.97
N ILE A 383 -3.42 -18.15 -16.32
CA ILE A 383 -2.68 -17.50 -17.42
C ILE A 383 -3.34 -17.80 -18.77
N ALA A 384 -3.83 -19.02 -18.97
CA ALA A 384 -4.46 -19.44 -20.22
C ALA A 384 -5.90 -18.91 -20.40
N GLU A 385 -6.55 -18.36 -19.36
CA GLU A 385 -7.95 -17.93 -19.40
C GLU A 385 -8.23 -16.93 -20.52
N GLY A 386 -7.36 -15.92 -20.67
CA GLY A 386 -7.45 -14.94 -21.75
C GLY A 386 -7.28 -15.56 -23.16
N LEU A 387 -6.39 -16.55 -23.30
CA LEU A 387 -6.22 -17.29 -24.55
C LEU A 387 -7.47 -18.10 -24.90
N LEU A 388 -8.06 -18.79 -23.94
CA LEU A 388 -9.29 -19.55 -24.13
C LEU A 388 -10.46 -18.66 -24.58
N ALA A 389 -10.55 -17.48 -23.95
CA ALA A 389 -11.64 -16.55 -24.21
C ALA A 389 -11.50 -15.77 -25.53
N LEU A 390 -10.28 -15.33 -25.88
CA LEU A 390 -10.03 -14.34 -26.92
C LEU A 390 -9.27 -14.91 -28.14
N ARG A 391 -8.71 -16.13 -28.02
CA ARG A 391 -7.91 -16.81 -29.06
C ARG A 391 -8.31 -18.29 -29.13
N PRO A 392 -9.59 -18.61 -29.45
CA PRO A 392 -10.11 -19.98 -29.42
C PRO A 392 -9.42 -20.89 -30.47
N GLU A 393 -8.81 -20.32 -31.52
CA GLU A 393 -8.05 -21.02 -32.55
C GLU A 393 -6.76 -21.68 -32.05
N ILE A 394 -6.23 -21.28 -30.89
CA ILE A 394 -4.99 -21.83 -30.33
C ILE A 394 -5.25 -23.21 -29.72
N SER A 395 -4.52 -24.26 -30.14
CA SER A 395 -4.67 -25.61 -29.61
C SER A 395 -4.27 -25.71 -28.12
N ARG A 396 -4.66 -26.80 -27.46
CA ARG A 396 -4.31 -27.03 -26.06
C ARG A 396 -2.79 -27.09 -25.84
N GLU A 397 -2.08 -27.78 -26.74
CA GLU A 397 -0.63 -27.94 -26.69
C GLU A 397 0.07 -26.58 -26.87
N GLN A 398 -0.38 -25.81 -27.85
CA GLN A 398 0.14 -24.46 -28.07
C GLN A 398 -0.09 -23.55 -26.87
N ARG A 399 -1.28 -23.62 -26.21
CA ARG A 399 -1.54 -22.86 -24.99
C ARG A 399 -0.60 -23.24 -23.85
N GLN A 400 -0.34 -24.53 -23.64
CA GLN A 400 0.62 -24.99 -22.63
C GLN A 400 2.02 -24.44 -22.90
N GLN A 401 2.46 -24.44 -24.16
CA GLN A 401 3.75 -23.87 -24.53
C GLN A 401 3.80 -22.37 -24.27
N ILE A 402 2.76 -21.62 -24.66
CA ILE A 402 2.67 -20.17 -24.40
C ILE A 402 2.73 -19.89 -22.89
N VAL A 403 2.01 -20.66 -22.08
CA VAL A 403 2.04 -20.51 -20.62
C VAL A 403 3.45 -20.74 -20.06
N ALA A 404 4.14 -21.78 -20.51
CA ALA A 404 5.50 -22.07 -20.09
C ALA A 404 6.50 -20.96 -20.48
N ASP A 405 6.33 -20.39 -21.68
CA ASP A 405 7.14 -19.28 -22.16
C ASP A 405 6.89 -18.00 -21.36
N LEU A 406 5.62 -17.71 -21.04
CA LEU A 406 5.23 -16.55 -20.24
C LEU A 406 5.76 -16.66 -18.81
N LEU A 407 5.69 -17.83 -18.19
CA LEU A 407 6.26 -18.05 -16.85
C LEU A 407 7.76 -17.76 -16.84
N ARG A 408 8.50 -18.20 -17.85
CA ARG A 408 9.93 -17.87 -18.01
C ARG A 408 10.16 -16.37 -18.20
N GLN A 409 9.34 -15.69 -18.99
CA GLN A 409 9.44 -14.23 -19.22
C GLN A 409 9.24 -13.42 -17.95
N VAL A 410 8.46 -13.94 -16.98
CA VAL A 410 8.23 -13.27 -15.71
C VAL A 410 9.09 -13.83 -14.56
N ASP A 411 10.17 -14.54 -14.88
CA ASP A 411 11.10 -15.18 -13.93
C ASP A 411 10.39 -16.12 -12.93
N LEU A 412 9.47 -16.93 -13.41
CA LEU A 412 8.85 -18.01 -12.65
C LEU A 412 9.22 -19.38 -13.26
N PRO A 413 9.41 -20.41 -12.43
CA PRO A 413 9.72 -21.76 -12.90
C PRO A 413 8.51 -22.37 -13.64
N ALA A 414 8.77 -23.26 -14.58
CA ALA A 414 7.72 -23.87 -15.41
C ALA A 414 6.70 -24.72 -14.60
N ASP A 415 7.13 -25.36 -13.52
CA ASP A 415 6.28 -26.11 -12.60
C ASP A 415 5.27 -25.23 -11.86
N ALA A 416 5.47 -23.91 -11.80
CA ALA A 416 4.51 -22.94 -11.29
C ALA A 416 3.12 -23.08 -11.94
N ALA A 417 3.04 -23.55 -13.19
CA ALA A 417 1.78 -23.78 -13.90
C ALA A 417 0.86 -24.80 -13.17
N LEU A 418 1.43 -25.74 -12.41
CA LEU A 418 0.73 -26.84 -11.73
C LEU A 418 0.38 -26.53 -10.27
N ARG A 419 0.66 -25.32 -9.80
CA ARG A 419 0.45 -24.89 -8.41
C ARG A 419 -0.70 -23.90 -8.31
N TYR A 420 -1.23 -23.73 -7.09
CA TYR A 420 -2.31 -22.79 -6.80
C TYR A 420 -1.78 -21.41 -6.39
N PRO A 421 -2.55 -20.32 -6.62
CA PRO A 421 -2.12 -18.96 -6.26
C PRO A 421 -1.69 -18.77 -4.80
N HIS A 422 -2.33 -19.46 -3.86
CA HIS A 422 -2.02 -19.34 -2.44
C HIS A 422 -0.64 -19.88 -2.04
N GLU A 423 0.01 -20.68 -2.89
CA GLU A 423 1.36 -21.23 -2.67
C GLU A 423 2.48 -20.23 -3.05
N PHE A 424 2.13 -19.05 -3.56
CA PHE A 424 3.07 -18.05 -4.03
C PHE A 424 3.12 -16.80 -3.13
N SER A 425 4.30 -16.16 -3.05
CA SER A 425 4.47 -14.86 -2.41
C SER A 425 3.73 -13.74 -3.17
N GLY A 426 3.53 -12.58 -2.54
CA GLY A 426 2.90 -11.41 -3.18
C GLY A 426 3.55 -11.01 -4.49
N GLY A 427 4.89 -10.93 -4.54
CA GLY A 427 5.64 -10.59 -5.76
C GLY A 427 5.52 -11.67 -6.85
N GLN A 428 5.51 -12.94 -6.47
CA GLN A 428 5.28 -14.04 -7.43
C GLN A 428 3.86 -14.00 -7.99
N ARG A 429 2.85 -13.71 -7.16
CA ARG A 429 1.47 -13.51 -7.62
C ARG A 429 1.35 -12.34 -8.59
N GLN A 430 2.06 -11.26 -8.33
CA GLN A 430 2.10 -10.12 -9.26
C GLN A 430 2.69 -10.52 -10.62
N ARG A 431 3.77 -11.31 -10.63
CA ARG A 431 4.36 -11.88 -11.86
C ARG A 431 3.36 -12.77 -12.62
N ILE A 432 2.54 -13.55 -11.91
CA ILE A 432 1.45 -14.35 -12.53
C ILE A 432 0.41 -13.43 -13.17
N CYS A 433 0.00 -12.33 -12.52
CA CYS A 433 -0.92 -11.35 -13.09
C CYS A 433 -0.34 -10.66 -14.34
N ILE A 434 0.96 -10.37 -14.33
CA ILE A 434 1.67 -9.85 -15.52
C ILE A 434 1.64 -10.88 -16.65
N ALA A 435 1.99 -12.14 -16.38
CA ALA A 435 1.96 -13.23 -17.37
C ALA A 435 0.56 -13.42 -17.98
N ARG A 436 -0.49 -13.36 -17.14
CA ARG A 436 -1.90 -13.42 -17.60
C ARG A 436 -2.22 -12.28 -18.56
N ALA A 437 -1.82 -11.05 -18.24
CA ALA A 437 -2.06 -9.89 -19.09
C ALA A 437 -1.32 -10.02 -20.45
N LEU A 438 -0.11 -10.55 -20.45
CA LEU A 438 0.70 -10.75 -21.65
C LEU A 438 0.21 -11.88 -22.57
N ALA A 439 -0.59 -12.82 -22.06
CA ALA A 439 -0.96 -14.04 -22.77
C ALA A 439 -1.62 -13.79 -24.14
N VAL A 440 -2.42 -12.75 -24.26
CA VAL A 440 -3.12 -12.38 -25.50
C VAL A 440 -2.32 -11.42 -26.41
N LYS A 441 -1.07 -11.09 -26.03
CA LYS A 441 -0.18 -10.15 -26.73
C LYS A 441 -0.82 -8.76 -26.92
N PRO A 442 -1.17 -8.06 -25.82
CA PRO A 442 -1.78 -6.74 -25.92
C PRO A 442 -0.78 -5.69 -26.43
N LYS A 443 -1.30 -4.56 -26.94
CA LYS A 443 -0.52 -3.37 -27.26
C LYS A 443 -0.47 -2.38 -26.08
N LEU A 444 -1.50 -2.40 -25.24
CA LEU A 444 -1.67 -1.55 -24.08
C LEU A 444 -1.95 -2.38 -22.83
N ILE A 445 -1.22 -2.11 -21.75
CA ILE A 445 -1.53 -2.65 -20.44
C ILE A 445 -1.83 -1.48 -19.48
N ILE A 446 -3.01 -1.52 -18.86
CA ILE A 446 -3.36 -0.64 -17.76
C ILE A 446 -2.81 -1.29 -16.48
N CYS A 447 -1.85 -0.63 -15.84
CA CYS A 447 -1.26 -1.08 -14.57
C CYS A 447 -1.91 -0.30 -13.44
N ASP A 448 -2.91 -0.88 -12.75
CA ASP A 448 -3.60 -0.25 -11.63
C ASP A 448 -2.87 -0.59 -10.33
N GLU A 449 -2.02 0.32 -9.86
CA GLU A 449 -1.17 0.20 -8.67
C GLU A 449 -0.37 -1.12 -8.63
N PRO A 450 0.44 -1.43 -9.65
CA PRO A 450 1.02 -2.76 -9.83
C PRO A 450 2.06 -3.15 -8.76
N THR A 451 2.43 -2.22 -7.87
CA THR A 451 3.48 -2.42 -6.86
C THR A 451 3.07 -1.99 -5.45
N SER A 452 1.84 -1.52 -5.22
CA SER A 452 1.41 -0.90 -3.94
C SER A 452 1.42 -1.83 -2.74
N ALA A 453 1.25 -3.14 -2.96
CA ALA A 453 1.24 -4.16 -1.90
C ALA A 453 2.56 -4.94 -1.78
N LEU A 454 3.65 -4.41 -2.37
CA LEU A 454 4.93 -5.11 -2.45
C LEU A 454 6.03 -4.35 -1.68
N ASP A 455 6.94 -5.11 -1.09
CA ASP A 455 8.16 -4.56 -0.48
C ASP A 455 9.03 -3.86 -1.51
N VAL A 456 9.82 -2.89 -1.07
CA VAL A 456 10.66 -2.03 -1.93
C VAL A 456 11.55 -2.83 -2.88
N SER A 457 12.16 -3.93 -2.43
CA SER A 457 13.04 -4.75 -3.27
C SER A 457 12.26 -5.51 -4.35
N VAL A 458 11.07 -6.04 -4.01
CA VAL A 458 10.18 -6.72 -4.95
C VAL A 458 9.55 -5.72 -5.92
N GLN A 459 9.18 -4.53 -5.44
CA GLN A 459 8.71 -3.41 -6.27
C GLN A 459 9.73 -3.06 -7.36
N ALA A 460 11.03 -2.89 -7.00
CA ALA A 460 12.08 -2.60 -7.96
C ALA A 460 12.23 -3.70 -9.03
N GLN A 461 12.10 -4.98 -8.63
CA GLN A 461 12.12 -6.10 -9.57
C GLN A 461 10.93 -6.07 -10.55
N ILE A 462 9.70 -5.77 -10.07
CA ILE A 462 8.51 -5.67 -10.93
C ILE A 462 8.64 -4.48 -11.89
N ILE A 463 9.15 -3.34 -11.44
CA ILE A 463 9.42 -2.18 -12.30
C ILE A 463 10.43 -2.54 -13.40
N SER A 464 11.55 -3.18 -13.04
CA SER A 464 12.55 -3.64 -14.00
C SER A 464 11.98 -4.63 -15.02
N LEU A 465 11.15 -5.57 -14.55
CA LEU A 465 10.45 -6.53 -15.41
C LEU A 465 9.53 -5.80 -16.42
N LEU A 466 8.69 -4.87 -15.97
CA LEU A 466 7.79 -4.11 -16.83
C LEU A 466 8.55 -3.28 -17.89
N LYS A 467 9.67 -2.65 -17.51
CA LYS A 467 10.55 -1.92 -18.43
C LYS A 467 11.16 -2.85 -19.50
N THR A 468 11.65 -4.02 -19.08
CA THR A 468 12.22 -5.01 -20.00
C THR A 468 11.17 -5.50 -20.99
N LEU A 469 9.97 -5.81 -20.51
CA LEU A 469 8.86 -6.23 -21.37
C LEU A 469 8.43 -5.13 -22.35
N GLN A 470 8.41 -3.86 -21.90
CA GLN A 470 8.12 -2.72 -22.77
C GLN A 470 9.13 -2.60 -23.91
N GLN A 471 10.42 -2.70 -23.59
CA GLN A 471 11.50 -2.61 -24.59
C GLN A 471 11.49 -3.79 -25.58
N GLN A 472 11.25 -5.00 -25.09
CA GLN A 472 11.29 -6.20 -25.92
C GLN A 472 10.05 -6.36 -26.82
N GLN A 473 8.87 -5.94 -26.35
CA GLN A 473 7.59 -6.20 -27.01
C GLN A 473 6.92 -4.93 -27.54
N GLY A 474 7.50 -3.74 -27.34
CA GLY A 474 6.92 -2.47 -27.75
C GLY A 474 5.61 -2.12 -27.02
N LEU A 475 5.44 -2.61 -25.80
CA LEU A 475 4.24 -2.38 -24.98
C LEU A 475 4.08 -0.91 -24.61
N SER A 476 2.84 -0.47 -24.52
CA SER A 476 2.48 0.83 -23.94
C SER A 476 1.83 0.63 -22.59
N TYR A 477 2.11 1.52 -21.64
CA TYR A 477 1.53 1.44 -20.30
C TYR A 477 0.70 2.67 -19.94
N LEU A 478 -0.51 2.45 -19.43
CA LEU A 478 -1.20 3.44 -18.60
C LEU A 478 -0.95 3.05 -17.13
N LEU A 479 -0.01 3.72 -16.49
CA LEU A 479 0.40 3.44 -15.12
C LEU A 479 -0.42 4.27 -14.14
N ILE A 480 -1.29 3.65 -13.40
CA ILE A 480 -2.05 4.27 -12.31
C ILE A 480 -1.28 3.99 -11.02
N THR A 481 -0.84 5.04 -10.34
CA THR A 481 -0.12 4.90 -9.07
C THR A 481 -0.17 6.19 -8.26
N HIS A 482 0.02 6.07 -6.95
CA HIS A 482 0.25 7.18 -6.05
C HIS A 482 1.75 7.33 -5.70
N ASN A 483 2.62 6.39 -6.09
CA ASN A 483 4.06 6.42 -5.82
C ASN A 483 4.80 7.22 -6.91
N LEU A 484 5.17 8.47 -6.58
CA LEU A 484 5.82 9.39 -7.53
C LEU A 484 7.26 8.97 -7.87
N GLY A 485 7.94 8.22 -7.01
CA GLY A 485 9.24 7.64 -7.35
C GLY A 485 9.13 6.61 -8.48
N VAL A 486 8.09 5.75 -8.45
CA VAL A 486 7.80 4.81 -9.54
C VAL A 486 7.46 5.56 -10.83
N VAL A 487 6.71 6.67 -10.73
CA VAL A 487 6.42 7.55 -11.88
C VAL A 487 7.70 8.11 -12.47
N ALA A 488 8.59 8.66 -11.65
CA ALA A 488 9.88 9.19 -12.11
C ALA A 488 10.69 8.14 -12.85
N GLU A 489 10.62 6.89 -12.42
CA GLU A 489 11.38 5.79 -13.01
C GLU A 489 10.76 5.25 -14.30
N MET A 490 9.43 5.10 -14.38
CA MET A 490 8.75 4.41 -15.49
C MET A 490 8.12 5.36 -16.52
N ALA A 491 7.62 6.52 -16.11
CA ALA A 491 6.79 7.33 -16.99
C ALA A 491 7.59 8.19 -17.97
N ASP A 492 7.03 8.43 -19.16
CA ASP A 492 7.44 9.44 -20.13
C ASP A 492 6.59 10.71 -19.98
N GLN A 493 5.31 10.53 -19.67
CA GLN A 493 4.34 11.60 -19.42
C GLN A 493 3.59 11.35 -18.13
N VAL A 494 3.13 12.42 -17.50
CA VAL A 494 2.30 12.39 -16.29
C VAL A 494 1.02 13.18 -16.51
N ALA A 495 -0.10 12.62 -16.04
CA ALA A 495 -1.38 13.30 -15.90
C ALA A 495 -1.79 13.27 -14.41
N VAL A 496 -1.94 14.45 -13.82
CA VAL A 496 -2.34 14.60 -12.42
C VAL A 496 -3.85 14.71 -12.35
N MET A 497 -4.48 13.80 -11.61
CA MET A 497 -5.94 13.73 -11.48
C MET A 497 -6.38 14.20 -10.10
N TYR A 498 -7.33 15.13 -10.05
CA TYR A 498 -7.93 15.67 -8.84
C TYR A 498 -9.44 15.82 -9.03
N GLN A 499 -10.23 15.29 -8.08
CA GLN A 499 -11.71 15.36 -8.10
C GLN A 499 -12.34 15.02 -9.46
N GLY A 500 -11.88 13.93 -10.07
CA GLY A 500 -12.41 13.43 -11.33
C GLY A 500 -11.88 14.14 -12.60
N LYS A 501 -10.99 15.11 -12.49
CA LYS A 501 -10.44 15.88 -13.61
C LYS A 501 -8.92 15.79 -13.70
N ILE A 502 -8.36 15.86 -14.90
CA ILE A 502 -6.93 16.09 -15.08
C ILE A 502 -6.68 17.60 -14.89
N VAL A 503 -5.89 17.93 -13.86
CA VAL A 503 -5.56 19.32 -13.49
C VAL A 503 -4.21 19.77 -14.04
N GLU A 504 -3.29 18.84 -14.29
CA GLU A 504 -2.00 19.10 -14.89
C GLU A 504 -1.56 17.91 -15.75
N ARG A 505 -0.91 18.18 -16.90
CA ARG A 505 -0.34 17.15 -17.77
C ARG A 505 0.89 17.67 -18.49
N GLY A 506 1.93 16.80 -18.60
CA GLY A 506 3.16 17.15 -19.30
C GLY A 506 4.16 16.01 -19.35
N GLY A 507 5.37 16.31 -19.80
CA GLY A 507 6.50 15.41 -19.66
C GLY A 507 6.79 15.12 -18.19
N VAL A 508 7.30 13.93 -17.87
CA VAL A 508 7.53 13.51 -16.48
C VAL A 508 8.45 14.47 -15.75
N GLU A 509 9.55 14.91 -16.36
CA GLU A 509 10.48 15.87 -15.76
C GLU A 509 9.78 17.22 -15.48
N GLN A 510 9.01 17.73 -16.44
CA GLN A 510 8.29 18.99 -16.28
C GLN A 510 7.34 18.97 -15.10
N VAL A 511 6.48 17.93 -15.02
CA VAL A 511 5.44 17.84 -13.97
C VAL A 511 6.04 17.58 -12.60
N LEU A 512 7.10 16.73 -12.50
CA LEU A 512 7.68 16.36 -11.22
C LEU A 512 8.67 17.40 -10.68
N MET A 513 9.43 18.11 -11.56
CA MET A 513 10.46 19.06 -11.12
C MET A 513 10.00 20.52 -11.18
N SER A 514 9.00 20.84 -12.02
CA SER A 514 8.51 22.22 -12.22
C SER A 514 6.98 22.27 -12.30
N PRO A 515 6.25 21.77 -11.26
CA PRO A 515 4.79 21.70 -11.26
C PRO A 515 4.17 23.10 -11.31
N GLN A 516 3.11 23.25 -12.10
CA GLN A 516 2.41 24.51 -12.25
C GLN A 516 1.16 24.57 -11.36
N HIS A 517 0.40 23.47 -11.29
CA HIS A 517 -0.85 23.44 -10.53
C HIS A 517 -0.59 23.28 -9.02
N ASP A 518 -1.31 24.01 -8.17
CA ASP A 518 -1.09 24.01 -6.71
C ASP A 518 -1.32 22.63 -6.07
N TYR A 519 -2.29 21.88 -6.56
CA TYR A 519 -2.49 20.49 -6.10
C TYR A 519 -1.29 19.61 -6.41
N THR A 520 -0.68 19.74 -7.59
CA THR A 520 0.54 19.00 -7.94
C THR A 520 1.70 19.35 -7.01
N LYS A 521 1.86 20.63 -6.67
CA LYS A 521 2.87 21.09 -5.70
C LYS A 521 2.64 20.44 -4.32
N THR A 522 1.39 20.43 -3.85
CA THR A 522 1.01 19.81 -2.58
C THR A 522 1.31 18.29 -2.59
N LEU A 523 0.94 17.60 -3.68
CA LEU A 523 1.20 16.17 -3.85
C LEU A 523 2.70 15.86 -3.81
N LEU A 524 3.53 16.66 -4.47
CA LEU A 524 4.99 16.52 -4.50
C LEU A 524 5.66 16.85 -3.16
N GLN A 525 5.12 17.80 -2.41
CA GLN A 525 5.61 18.14 -1.06
C GLN A 525 5.34 17.01 -0.05
N ALA A 526 4.29 16.21 -0.27
CA ALA A 526 3.98 15.07 0.59
C ALA A 526 4.91 13.85 0.34
N VAL A 527 5.68 13.84 -0.76
CA VAL A 527 6.64 12.76 -1.04
C VAL A 527 7.78 12.84 -0.04
N PRO A 528 8.08 11.76 0.69
CA PRO A 528 9.22 11.72 1.59
C PRO A 528 10.52 11.95 0.82
N LYS A 529 11.25 12.99 1.18
CA LYS A 529 12.61 13.22 0.66
C LYS A 529 13.59 12.46 1.53
N LEU A 530 14.45 11.67 0.93
CA LEU A 530 15.58 11.11 1.65
C LEU A 530 16.41 12.30 2.16
N GLN A 531 16.48 12.46 3.47
CA GLN A 531 17.44 13.40 4.07
C GLN A 531 18.82 12.78 3.94
N ALA A 532 19.59 13.30 2.98
CA ALA A 532 20.99 12.91 2.73
C ALA A 532 21.92 13.38 3.86
#